data_3be0f9559c18e9dc5be7797a2967369e
#
_entry.id   3be0f9559c18e9dc5be7797a2967369e
#
_cell.length_a   1.000
_cell.length_b   1.000
_cell.length_c   1.000
_cell.angle_alpha   90.00
_cell.angle_beta   90.00
_cell.angle_gamma   90.00
#
_symmetry.space_group_name_H-M   'P 1'
#
loop_
_entity.id
_entity.type
_entity.pdbx_description
1 polymer ?
#
loop_
_entity_poly.entity_id
_entity_poly.type
_entity_poly.pdbx_seq_one_letter_code
_entity_poly.pdbx_strand_id
1 'polypeptide(L)'
;MKKLISGILLSLLLSTTLCAKQHSSNVPPDEQWYCQITFANNMGPFNVILYLTYEDSTSFTAHSSPNADKRIFGNMKATMGRWMKKSPKKGIFMSITDGTIFKSQGSDSLMGIIHIPMIGSMDLKAVKTNDTIIGSLRDETQVLGSLNGTRSPKGFRQDYQKINERIIDTLEANIYNPDLLQTKQWKRFNKKLDKVSKRALDDLEYFFGFGLHSQKLPFSHLNLFLFAEPPDMAAESGEKYLFLKELTPETAYLNVTSFGGSAGEMDSIFEIILKNNYRDIIIDLRSNGGGGIESAIPFGAYLCDEPLDAGYFVTNKWYQHYQAGDSPDFGNIQVTTATTTAAFIQELKHSPGKQLIITPAENTYKGNVIVLTSGKTASTCEPIVYALKKHQLATIVGQTTAGAMLSAAFFQVYGKYYLFLPIADYYTSDGKRLDQVGVEPDIPVEAESALDVAKQLLAVPD
;
A
#
# COMPACT_ATOMS: atom_id res chain seq x y z
N MET A 1 0.76 7.47 7.59
CA MET A 1 -0.21 6.95 6.60
C MET A 1 0.44 6.00 5.58
N LYS A 2 1.61 6.29 5.02
CA LYS A 2 2.24 5.51 3.93
C LYS A 2 2.97 4.24 4.39
N LYS A 3 3.45 4.10 5.61
CA LYS A 3 4.00 2.81 6.11
C LYS A 3 2.97 1.69 6.11
N LEU A 4 1.69 2.01 6.37
CA LEU A 4 0.62 1.02 6.27
C LEU A 4 0.20 0.77 4.81
N ILE A 5 0.17 1.80 3.97
CA ILE A 5 -0.17 1.67 2.55
C ILE A 5 0.98 1.01 1.78
N SER A 6 2.24 1.38 2.06
CA SER A 6 3.43 0.76 1.47
C SER A 6 3.65 -0.67 2.01
N GLY A 7 3.34 -0.93 3.29
CA GLY A 7 3.40 -2.27 3.90
C GLY A 7 2.33 -3.23 3.38
N ILE A 8 1.17 -2.72 3.00
CA ILE A 8 0.08 -3.52 2.42
C ILE A 8 0.39 -3.96 0.99
N LEU A 9 1.16 -3.19 0.24
CA LEU A 9 1.53 -3.54 -1.14
C LEU A 9 2.62 -4.62 -1.22
N LEU A 10 3.43 -4.83 -0.17
CA LEU A 10 4.65 -5.65 -0.33
C LEU A 10 4.87 -6.77 0.68
N SER A 11 4.05 -6.93 1.73
CA SER A 11 4.29 -7.94 2.78
C SER A 11 3.70 -9.33 2.51
N LEU A 12 3.51 -9.72 1.27
CA LEU A 12 3.02 -11.07 0.91
C LEU A 12 4.10 -12.16 0.91
N LEU A 13 5.35 -11.79 1.15
CA LEU A 13 6.46 -12.74 1.27
C LEU A 13 7.22 -12.45 2.56
N LEU A 14 7.13 -13.35 3.52
CA LEU A 14 7.88 -13.42 4.77
C LEU A 14 7.23 -12.78 6.00
N SER A 15 6.34 -13.53 6.63
CA SER A 15 6.31 -13.60 8.10
C SER A 15 6.27 -15.06 8.51
N THR A 16 7.45 -15.58 8.77
CA THR A 16 7.64 -16.87 9.44
C THR A 16 7.51 -16.68 10.94
N THR A 17 6.67 -17.52 11.51
CA THR A 17 6.77 -18.10 12.85
C THR A 17 6.57 -17.21 14.07
N LEU A 18 5.33 -17.21 14.54
CA LEU A 18 5.09 -17.40 15.97
C LEU A 18 3.98 -18.43 16.13
N CYS A 19 4.40 -19.61 16.58
CA CYS A 19 3.54 -20.75 16.82
C CYS A 19 2.84 -20.54 18.19
N ALA A 20 1.71 -19.85 18.21
CA ALA A 20 0.84 -19.87 19.38
C ALA A 20 0.29 -21.30 19.53
N LYS A 21 0.44 -21.92 20.70
CA LYS A 21 -0.20 -23.19 21.05
C LYS A 21 -1.72 -23.01 20.94
N GLN A 22 -2.30 -23.45 19.83
CA GLN A 22 -3.75 -23.45 19.65
C GLN A 22 -4.35 -24.67 20.32
N HIS A 23 -5.07 -24.44 21.41
CA HIS A 23 -5.98 -25.43 21.95
C HIS A 23 -7.16 -25.60 20.97
N SER A 24 -7.32 -26.79 20.41
CA SER A 24 -8.44 -27.16 19.55
C SER A 24 -9.62 -27.59 20.43
N SER A 25 -10.42 -26.64 20.88
CA SER A 25 -11.74 -27.01 21.44
C SER A 25 -12.81 -26.90 20.36
N ASN A 26 -13.58 -27.95 20.12
CA ASN A 26 -14.85 -27.91 19.38
C ASN A 26 -15.97 -27.26 20.22
N VAL A 27 -15.64 -26.43 21.18
CA VAL A 27 -16.60 -25.74 22.04
C VAL A 27 -17.17 -24.57 21.24
N PRO A 28 -18.50 -24.40 21.19
CA PRO A 28 -19.09 -23.21 20.59
C PRO A 28 -18.61 -21.95 21.36
N PRO A 29 -18.51 -20.79 20.71
CA PRO A 29 -18.13 -19.57 21.41
C PRO A 29 -19.16 -19.21 22.48
N ASP A 30 -18.67 -18.69 23.61
CA ASP A 30 -19.55 -18.31 24.73
C ASP A 30 -20.32 -17.02 24.42
N GLU A 31 -19.68 -16.13 23.65
CA GLU A 31 -20.23 -14.82 23.35
C GLU A 31 -19.98 -14.42 21.89
N GLN A 32 -20.97 -13.72 21.32
CA GLN A 32 -20.84 -13.08 20.02
C GLN A 32 -21.00 -11.56 20.16
N TRP A 33 -20.08 -10.82 19.53
CA TRP A 33 -20.05 -9.36 19.54
C TRP A 33 -20.00 -8.81 18.12
N TYR A 34 -20.68 -7.69 17.92
CA TYR A 34 -20.68 -6.92 16.69
C TYR A 34 -19.80 -5.69 16.92
N CYS A 35 -18.58 -5.75 16.42
CA CYS A 35 -17.52 -4.77 16.69
C CYS A 35 -17.26 -3.87 15.51
N GLN A 36 -16.84 -2.64 15.80
CA GLN A 36 -16.23 -1.73 14.84
C GLN A 36 -14.78 -1.47 15.24
N ILE A 37 -13.86 -1.64 14.30
CA ILE A 37 -12.44 -1.35 14.46
C ILE A 37 -12.08 -0.16 13.58
N THR A 38 -11.53 0.89 14.19
CA THR A 38 -11.03 2.08 13.48
C THR A 38 -9.57 2.28 13.83
N PHE A 39 -8.73 2.51 12.82
CA PHE A 39 -7.30 2.77 13.03
C PHE A 39 -7.02 4.26 13.09
N ALA A 40 -5.93 4.64 13.79
CA ALA A 40 -5.56 6.05 14.01
C ALA A 40 -5.26 6.82 12.70
N ASN A 41 -4.95 6.13 11.61
CA ASN A 41 -4.76 6.69 10.28
C ASN A 41 -6.07 6.88 9.49
N ASN A 42 -7.19 6.96 10.16
CA ASN A 42 -8.55 7.08 9.59
C ASN A 42 -9.01 5.84 8.77
N MET A 43 -8.27 4.72 8.80
CA MET A 43 -8.69 3.48 8.14
C MET A 43 -9.76 2.77 8.98
N GLY A 44 -10.91 2.51 8.40
CA GLY A 44 -12.10 1.96 9.04
C GLY A 44 -13.30 2.93 8.99
N PRO A 45 -14.34 2.73 9.81
CA PRO A 45 -14.53 1.59 10.71
C PRO A 45 -14.79 0.29 9.96
N PHE A 46 -14.09 -0.77 10.36
CA PHE A 46 -14.39 -2.14 9.91
C PHE A 46 -15.44 -2.75 10.82
N ASN A 47 -16.57 -3.16 10.29
CA ASN A 47 -17.53 -3.99 11.00
C ASN A 47 -17.01 -5.43 11.04
N VAL A 48 -16.83 -5.99 12.22
CA VAL A 48 -16.25 -7.31 12.45
C VAL A 48 -17.08 -8.10 13.47
N ILE A 49 -17.46 -9.32 13.13
CA ILE A 49 -18.08 -10.22 14.09
C ILE A 49 -16.98 -10.88 14.91
N LEU A 50 -17.01 -10.70 16.22
CA LEU A 50 -16.06 -11.28 17.16
C LEU A 50 -16.73 -12.33 18.03
N TYR A 51 -16.15 -13.52 18.09
CA TYR A 51 -16.55 -14.63 18.94
C TYR A 51 -15.56 -14.81 20.07
N LEU A 52 -16.01 -14.62 21.31
CA LEU A 52 -15.24 -14.88 22.52
C LEU A 52 -15.47 -16.29 23.02
N THR A 53 -14.42 -16.92 23.51
CA THR A 53 -14.44 -18.21 24.20
C THR A 53 -13.63 -18.08 25.48
N TYR A 54 -14.23 -18.39 26.62
CA TYR A 54 -13.56 -18.40 27.92
C TYR A 54 -12.86 -19.73 28.10
N GLU A 55 -11.59 -19.69 28.49
CA GLU A 55 -10.81 -20.88 28.83
C GLU A 55 -10.98 -21.20 30.31
N ASP A 56 -11.06 -20.17 31.12
CA ASP A 56 -11.39 -20.20 32.55
C ASP A 56 -11.97 -18.84 33.01
N SER A 57 -12.03 -18.59 34.33
CA SER A 57 -12.56 -17.33 34.88
C SER A 57 -11.68 -16.11 34.64
N THR A 58 -10.44 -16.30 34.24
CA THR A 58 -9.40 -15.27 34.10
C THR A 58 -8.80 -15.16 32.71
N SER A 59 -9.10 -16.12 31.82
CA SER A 59 -8.53 -16.19 30.48
C SER A 59 -9.58 -16.38 29.38
N PHE A 60 -9.29 -15.84 28.20
CA PHE A 60 -10.14 -15.96 27.02
C PHE A 60 -9.34 -16.00 25.73
N THR A 61 -9.97 -16.49 24.69
CA THR A 61 -9.55 -16.30 23.31
C THR A 61 -10.71 -15.71 22.52
N ALA A 62 -10.41 -15.05 21.40
CA ALA A 62 -11.45 -14.58 20.48
C ALA A 62 -11.01 -14.73 19.03
N HIS A 63 -11.97 -14.77 18.12
CA HIS A 63 -11.71 -14.84 16.69
C HIS A 63 -12.86 -14.21 15.90
N SER A 64 -12.58 -13.79 14.66
CA SER A 64 -13.60 -13.38 13.70
C SER A 64 -14.49 -14.55 13.31
N SER A 65 -15.52 -14.31 12.53
CA SER A 65 -16.56 -15.28 12.17
C SER A 65 -16.01 -16.67 11.80
N PRO A 66 -16.47 -17.76 12.45
CA PRO A 66 -16.01 -19.11 12.16
C PRO A 66 -16.32 -19.49 10.70
N ASN A 67 -15.41 -20.23 10.07
CA ASN A 67 -15.50 -20.62 8.67
C ASN A 67 -15.50 -19.45 7.66
N ALA A 68 -15.03 -18.26 8.03
CA ALA A 68 -14.85 -17.14 7.12
C ALA A 68 -14.01 -17.54 5.88
N ASP A 69 -12.92 -18.27 6.08
CA ASP A 69 -12.06 -18.78 5.02
C ASP A 69 -12.81 -19.70 4.05
N LYS A 70 -13.73 -20.56 4.54
CA LYS A 70 -14.53 -21.45 3.68
C LYS A 70 -15.53 -20.68 2.84
N ARG A 71 -16.11 -19.62 3.40
CA ARG A 71 -17.01 -18.73 2.64
C ARG A 71 -16.27 -17.98 1.54
N ILE A 72 -15.10 -17.46 1.84
CA ILE A 72 -14.33 -16.58 0.94
C ILE A 72 -13.46 -17.37 -0.04
N PHE A 73 -12.71 -18.37 0.44
CA PHE A 73 -11.77 -19.14 -0.39
C PHE A 73 -12.34 -20.44 -0.93
N GLY A 74 -13.41 -20.95 -0.33
CA GLY A 74 -13.98 -22.27 -0.59
C GLY A 74 -13.26 -23.38 0.16
N ASN A 75 -13.97 -24.49 0.39
CA ASN A 75 -13.55 -25.59 1.28
C ASN A 75 -12.17 -26.15 0.97
N MET A 76 -11.87 -26.43 -0.31
CA MET A 76 -10.61 -27.05 -0.71
C MET A 76 -9.41 -26.13 -0.44
N LYS A 77 -9.50 -24.85 -0.79
CA LYS A 77 -8.43 -23.87 -0.56
C LYS A 77 -8.23 -23.59 0.92
N ALA A 78 -9.31 -23.44 1.68
CA ALA A 78 -9.25 -23.25 3.12
C ALA A 78 -8.58 -24.44 3.83
N THR A 79 -8.90 -25.67 3.42
CA THR A 79 -8.29 -26.88 3.96
C THR A 79 -6.81 -26.98 3.61
N MET A 80 -6.44 -26.70 2.34
CA MET A 80 -5.06 -26.70 1.89
C MET A 80 -4.24 -25.59 2.56
N GLY A 81 -4.81 -24.38 2.73
CA GLY A 81 -4.17 -23.30 3.47
C GLY A 81 -3.88 -23.65 4.93
N ARG A 82 -4.82 -24.31 5.61
CA ARG A 82 -4.62 -24.82 6.98
C ARG A 82 -3.55 -25.90 7.05
N TRP A 83 -3.58 -26.84 6.12
CA TRP A 83 -2.57 -27.90 6.03
C TRP A 83 -1.17 -27.33 5.81
N MET A 84 -1.02 -26.31 4.97
CA MET A 84 0.23 -25.58 4.73
C MET A 84 0.59 -24.55 5.82
N LYS A 85 -0.17 -24.49 6.93
CA LYS A 85 -0.03 -23.49 7.99
C LYS A 85 -0.09 -22.01 7.52
N LYS A 86 -0.71 -21.78 6.36
CA LYS A 86 -0.87 -20.44 5.77
C LYS A 86 -2.22 -19.79 6.10
N SER A 87 -3.14 -20.52 6.71
CA SER A 87 -4.43 -20.01 7.18
C SER A 87 -4.71 -20.51 8.58
N PRO A 88 -5.37 -19.70 9.42
CA PRO A 88 -5.78 -20.12 10.75
C PRO A 88 -6.73 -21.32 10.72
N LYS A 89 -6.70 -22.17 11.76
CA LYS A 89 -7.51 -23.41 11.84
C LYS A 89 -9.03 -23.21 11.77
N LYS A 90 -9.55 -22.01 12.04
CA LYS A 90 -10.98 -21.70 12.11
C LYS A 90 -11.46 -20.64 11.12
N GLY A 91 -10.77 -20.44 10.02
CA GLY A 91 -11.21 -19.47 9.01
C GLY A 91 -11.21 -18.04 9.50
N ILE A 92 -10.17 -17.67 10.17
CA ILE A 92 -10.11 -16.49 11.00
C ILE A 92 -9.34 -15.41 10.26
N PHE A 93 -9.97 -14.28 10.01
CA PHE A 93 -9.31 -13.08 9.54
C PHE A 93 -8.85 -12.15 10.68
N MET A 94 -9.26 -12.43 11.91
CA MET A 94 -8.82 -11.76 13.11
C MET A 94 -8.88 -12.74 14.28
N SER A 95 -7.88 -12.68 15.16
CA SER A 95 -7.88 -13.44 16.40
C SER A 95 -7.34 -12.59 17.56
N ILE A 96 -7.78 -12.94 18.77
CA ILE A 96 -7.19 -12.41 20.02
C ILE A 96 -6.65 -13.63 20.76
N THR A 97 -5.37 -13.55 21.12
CA THR A 97 -4.66 -14.56 21.91
C THR A 97 -4.16 -13.97 23.22
N ASP A 98 -3.73 -14.82 24.13
CA ASP A 98 -3.17 -14.43 25.43
C ASP A 98 -4.14 -13.51 26.21
N GLY A 99 -5.44 -13.78 26.04
CA GLY A 99 -6.50 -12.98 26.64
C GLY A 99 -6.61 -13.19 28.15
N THR A 100 -6.53 -12.09 28.89
CA THR A 100 -6.68 -12.05 30.35
C THR A 100 -7.88 -11.20 30.73
N ILE A 101 -8.62 -11.67 31.74
CA ILE A 101 -9.83 -11.00 32.26
C ILE A 101 -9.60 -10.59 33.71
N PHE A 102 -9.81 -9.33 33.99
CA PHE A 102 -9.84 -8.78 35.36
C PHE A 102 -11.30 -8.44 35.71
N LYS A 103 -11.90 -9.28 36.56
CA LYS A 103 -13.31 -9.14 36.98
C LYS A 103 -13.49 -7.93 37.92
N SER A 104 -14.56 -7.16 37.70
CA SER A 104 -14.99 -6.06 38.58
C SER A 104 -16.52 -5.98 38.63
N GLN A 105 -17.05 -5.29 39.63
CA GLN A 105 -18.51 -5.09 39.70
C GLN A 105 -19.00 -4.24 38.51
N GLY A 106 -19.84 -4.84 37.66
CA GLY A 106 -20.49 -4.19 36.53
C GLY A 106 -19.66 -4.09 35.23
N SER A 107 -18.36 -4.33 35.27
CA SER A 107 -17.52 -4.34 34.07
C SER A 107 -16.25 -5.17 34.25
N ASP A 108 -15.82 -5.85 33.20
CA ASP A 108 -14.58 -6.61 33.17
C ASP A 108 -13.54 -5.88 32.33
N SER A 109 -12.29 -5.85 32.78
CA SER A 109 -11.17 -5.40 31.94
C SER A 109 -10.60 -6.57 31.16
N LEU A 110 -10.44 -6.39 29.85
CA LEU A 110 -9.89 -7.40 28.93
C LEU A 110 -8.54 -6.90 28.42
N MET A 111 -7.56 -7.77 28.44
CA MET A 111 -6.24 -7.55 27.79
C MET A 111 -5.92 -8.76 26.90
N GLY A 112 -5.19 -8.54 25.82
CA GLY A 112 -4.75 -9.61 24.92
C GLY A 112 -4.04 -9.08 23.70
N ILE A 113 -3.61 -9.96 22.81
CA ILE A 113 -2.96 -9.60 21.55
C ILE A 113 -3.92 -9.85 20.42
N ILE A 114 -4.31 -8.79 19.71
CA ILE A 114 -5.13 -8.89 18.50
C ILE A 114 -4.22 -9.07 17.28
N HIS A 115 -4.52 -10.06 16.46
CA HIS A 115 -3.81 -10.37 15.22
C HIS A 115 -4.76 -10.18 14.04
N ILE A 116 -4.41 -9.30 13.11
CA ILE A 116 -5.15 -9.10 11.86
C ILE A 116 -4.17 -9.37 10.70
N PRO A 117 -4.41 -10.37 9.84
CA PRO A 117 -3.56 -10.65 8.69
C PRO A 117 -3.33 -9.40 7.85
N MET A 118 -2.11 -9.20 7.36
CA MET A 118 -1.67 -8.04 6.56
C MET A 118 -1.61 -6.71 7.33
N ILE A 119 -2.26 -6.55 8.47
CA ILE A 119 -2.20 -5.34 9.30
C ILE A 119 -1.17 -5.51 10.42
N GLY A 120 -1.13 -6.70 11.05
CA GLY A 120 -0.15 -7.00 12.09
C GLY A 120 -0.77 -7.39 13.42
N SER A 121 0.05 -7.35 14.46
CA SER A 121 -0.33 -7.65 15.85
C SER A 121 -0.27 -6.39 16.69
N MET A 122 -1.25 -6.23 17.57
CA MET A 122 -1.38 -5.07 18.46
C MET A 122 -1.89 -5.52 19.83
N ASP A 123 -1.53 -4.81 20.88
CA ASP A 123 -2.10 -5.03 22.22
C ASP A 123 -3.52 -4.48 22.28
N LEU A 124 -4.45 -5.30 22.74
CA LEU A 124 -5.80 -4.91 23.07
C LEU A 124 -5.92 -4.59 24.56
N LYS A 125 -6.45 -3.43 24.89
CA LYS A 125 -6.95 -3.10 26.22
C LYS A 125 -8.39 -2.64 26.10
N ALA A 126 -9.33 -3.37 26.72
CA ALA A 126 -10.75 -3.09 26.59
C ALA A 126 -11.49 -3.22 27.93
N VAL A 127 -12.63 -2.56 28.02
CA VAL A 127 -13.60 -2.72 29.10
C VAL A 127 -14.85 -3.36 28.50
N LYS A 128 -15.30 -4.46 29.11
CA LYS A 128 -16.49 -5.20 28.73
C LYS A 128 -17.57 -5.07 29.79
N THR A 129 -18.76 -4.67 29.39
CA THR A 129 -19.99 -4.74 30.18
C THR A 129 -20.90 -5.86 29.65
N ASN A 130 -22.13 -5.95 30.13
CA ASN A 130 -23.11 -6.89 29.58
C ASN A 130 -23.40 -6.61 28.10
N ASP A 131 -23.43 -5.35 27.66
CA ASP A 131 -23.92 -4.91 26.37
C ASP A 131 -22.86 -4.29 25.46
N THR A 132 -21.70 -3.90 26.01
CA THR A 132 -20.67 -3.20 25.26
C THR A 132 -19.26 -3.74 25.52
N ILE A 133 -18.40 -3.65 24.51
CA ILE A 133 -16.94 -3.75 24.62
C ILE A 133 -16.36 -2.46 24.04
N ILE A 134 -15.55 -1.73 24.81
CA ILE A 134 -14.87 -0.53 24.33
C ILE A 134 -13.40 -0.68 24.65
N GLY A 135 -12.54 -0.56 23.63
CA GLY A 135 -11.11 -0.79 23.79
C GLY A 135 -10.24 0.03 22.86
N SER A 136 -8.96 0.01 23.15
CA SER A 136 -7.88 0.58 22.33
C SER A 136 -6.94 -0.51 21.84
N LEU A 137 -6.44 -0.32 20.63
CA LEU A 137 -5.39 -1.11 20.00
C LEU A 137 -4.10 -0.30 20.09
N ARG A 138 -3.01 -0.92 20.55
CA ARG A 138 -1.77 -0.21 20.89
C ARG A 138 -0.54 -1.00 20.40
N ASP A 139 0.54 -0.28 20.20
CA ASP A 139 1.89 -0.83 20.29
C ASP A 139 2.57 -0.33 21.58
N GLU A 140 3.87 -0.54 21.71
CA GLU A 140 4.66 -0.10 22.87
C GLU A 140 4.65 1.41 23.07
N THR A 141 4.40 2.20 22.03
CA THR A 141 4.63 3.65 21.98
C THR A 141 3.35 4.48 21.86
N GLN A 142 2.31 3.96 21.18
CA GLN A 142 1.16 4.76 20.80
C GLN A 142 -0.15 3.96 20.69
N VAL A 143 -1.26 4.69 20.59
CA VAL A 143 -2.58 4.12 20.25
C VAL A 143 -2.67 4.02 18.74
N LEU A 144 -2.87 2.80 18.23
CA LEU A 144 -2.99 2.49 16.80
C LEU A 144 -4.43 2.44 16.32
N GLY A 145 -5.39 2.34 17.24
CA GLY A 145 -6.80 2.28 16.88
C GLY A 145 -7.73 2.04 18.06
N SER A 146 -9.01 1.90 17.76
CA SER A 146 -10.07 1.60 18.71
C SER A 146 -10.90 0.39 18.28
N LEU A 147 -11.50 -0.28 19.27
CA LEU A 147 -12.49 -1.33 19.11
C LEU A 147 -13.73 -0.98 19.92
N ASN A 148 -14.89 -0.91 19.25
CA ASN A 148 -16.18 -0.67 19.87
C ASN A 148 -17.14 -1.79 19.46
N GLY A 149 -17.70 -2.53 20.42
CA GLY A 149 -18.57 -3.66 20.18
C GLY A 149 -19.86 -3.60 20.97
N THR A 150 -20.92 -4.19 20.39
CA THR A 150 -22.22 -4.37 21.03
C THR A 150 -22.76 -5.79 20.84
N ARG A 151 -23.73 -6.20 21.64
CA ARG A 151 -24.48 -7.46 21.47
C ARG A 151 -25.49 -7.38 20.32
N SER A 152 -25.93 -6.18 19.96
CA SER A 152 -26.99 -6.01 18.96
C SER A 152 -26.43 -5.95 17.53
N PRO A 153 -27.00 -6.74 16.60
CA PRO A 153 -26.63 -6.68 15.18
C PRO A 153 -27.23 -5.47 14.44
N LYS A 154 -27.99 -4.60 15.12
CA LYS A 154 -28.68 -3.47 14.49
C LYS A 154 -27.69 -2.51 13.82
N GLY A 155 -27.89 -2.27 12.54
CA GLY A 155 -27.03 -1.38 11.75
C GLY A 155 -25.65 -1.94 11.38
N PHE A 156 -25.37 -3.18 11.79
CA PHE A 156 -24.05 -3.80 11.56
C PHE A 156 -23.87 -4.32 10.14
N ARG A 157 -24.88 -4.97 9.58
CA ARG A 157 -24.78 -5.64 8.28
C ARG A 157 -24.76 -4.64 7.14
N GLN A 158 -23.81 -4.79 6.23
CA GLN A 158 -23.70 -4.02 4.99
C GLN A 158 -24.32 -4.80 3.82
N ASP A 159 -24.77 -4.08 2.79
CA ASP A 159 -25.19 -4.66 1.52
C ASP A 159 -23.98 -4.81 0.59
N TYR A 160 -23.21 -5.89 0.81
CA TYR A 160 -22.00 -6.18 0.02
C TYR A 160 -22.30 -6.42 -1.46
N GLN A 161 -23.52 -6.82 -1.84
CA GLN A 161 -23.89 -6.97 -3.25
C GLN A 161 -23.97 -5.60 -3.92
N LYS A 162 -24.63 -4.64 -3.28
CA LYS A 162 -24.70 -3.27 -3.76
C LYS A 162 -23.34 -2.58 -3.78
N ILE A 163 -22.51 -2.81 -2.77
CA ILE A 163 -21.12 -2.33 -2.73
C ILE A 163 -20.33 -2.90 -3.92
N ASN A 164 -20.48 -4.20 -4.19
CA ASN A 164 -19.83 -4.87 -5.30
C ASN A 164 -20.27 -4.30 -6.67
N GLU A 165 -21.55 -4.08 -6.88
CA GLU A 165 -22.09 -3.43 -8.09
C GLU A 165 -21.42 -2.07 -8.30
N ARG A 166 -21.37 -1.22 -7.27
CA ARG A 166 -20.73 0.09 -7.36
C ARG A 166 -19.23 0.02 -7.62
N ILE A 167 -18.53 -0.96 -7.06
CA ILE A 167 -17.11 -1.19 -7.36
C ILE A 167 -16.93 -1.52 -8.84
N ILE A 168 -17.74 -2.42 -9.39
CA ILE A 168 -17.63 -2.83 -10.79
C ILE A 168 -17.98 -1.66 -11.71
N ASP A 169 -19.08 -0.94 -11.46
CA ASP A 169 -19.46 0.26 -12.22
C ASP A 169 -18.32 1.30 -12.25
N THR A 170 -17.69 1.53 -11.08
CA THR A 170 -16.58 2.50 -10.97
C THR A 170 -15.35 2.04 -11.74
N LEU A 171 -15.03 0.74 -11.67
CA LEU A 171 -13.93 0.13 -12.42
C LEU A 171 -14.15 0.26 -13.93
N GLU A 172 -15.32 -0.14 -14.41
CA GLU A 172 -15.66 -0.12 -15.84
C GLU A 172 -15.63 1.29 -16.41
N ALA A 173 -16.03 2.29 -15.62
CA ALA A 173 -16.03 3.68 -16.05
C ALA A 173 -14.66 4.35 -16.08
N ASN A 174 -13.71 3.91 -15.24
CA ASN A 174 -12.50 4.70 -14.94
C ASN A 174 -11.17 3.99 -15.16
N ILE A 175 -11.15 2.67 -15.39
CA ILE A 175 -9.89 1.95 -15.59
C ILE A 175 -9.13 2.49 -16.82
N TYR A 176 -7.82 2.63 -16.69
CA TYR A 176 -6.97 3.22 -17.73
C TYR A 176 -7.08 2.53 -19.09
N ASN A 177 -7.20 1.20 -19.11
CA ASN A 177 -7.33 0.42 -20.33
C ASN A 177 -8.59 -0.44 -20.30
N PRO A 178 -9.65 -0.07 -21.05
CA PRO A 178 -10.91 -0.80 -21.10
C PRO A 178 -10.80 -2.24 -21.63
N ASP A 179 -9.78 -2.56 -22.44
CA ASP A 179 -9.58 -3.91 -22.99
C ASP A 179 -9.30 -4.94 -21.90
N LEU A 180 -8.76 -4.50 -20.76
CA LEU A 180 -8.54 -5.36 -19.60
C LEU A 180 -9.84 -5.98 -19.08
N LEU A 181 -10.98 -5.33 -19.27
CA LEU A 181 -12.31 -5.80 -18.87
C LEU A 181 -12.81 -6.97 -19.74
N GLN A 182 -12.19 -7.20 -20.90
CA GLN A 182 -12.53 -8.33 -21.78
C GLN A 182 -11.69 -9.59 -21.47
N THR A 183 -10.65 -9.45 -20.63
CA THR A 183 -9.73 -10.54 -20.34
C THR A 183 -10.35 -11.65 -19.50
N LYS A 184 -9.79 -12.87 -19.62
CA LYS A 184 -10.21 -14.02 -18.79
C LYS A 184 -9.96 -13.76 -17.29
N GLN A 185 -8.90 -13.00 -16.97
CA GLN A 185 -8.55 -12.63 -15.59
C GLN A 185 -9.64 -11.73 -15.00
N TRP A 186 -10.09 -10.70 -15.71
CA TRP A 186 -11.18 -9.82 -15.29
C TRP A 186 -12.50 -10.59 -15.08
N LYS A 187 -12.94 -11.37 -16.07
CA LYS A 187 -14.17 -12.18 -15.97
C LYS A 187 -14.13 -13.12 -14.76
N ARG A 188 -12.94 -13.68 -14.47
CA ARG A 188 -12.75 -14.54 -13.30
C ARG A 188 -12.79 -13.74 -11.99
N PHE A 189 -12.18 -12.54 -11.96
CA PHE A 189 -12.22 -11.64 -10.81
C PHE A 189 -13.67 -11.27 -10.50
N ASN A 190 -14.42 -10.73 -11.45
CA ASN A 190 -15.80 -10.33 -11.27
C ASN A 190 -16.69 -11.48 -10.74
N LYS A 191 -16.61 -12.66 -11.36
CA LYS A 191 -17.32 -13.86 -10.88
C LYS A 191 -16.94 -14.26 -9.46
N LYS A 192 -15.69 -14.05 -9.04
CA LYS A 192 -15.23 -14.38 -7.68
C LYS A 192 -15.69 -13.35 -6.67
N LEU A 193 -15.61 -12.08 -7.04
CA LEU A 193 -16.05 -10.98 -6.17
C LEU A 193 -17.57 -11.01 -5.95
N ASP A 194 -18.38 -11.33 -6.97
CA ASP A 194 -19.80 -11.61 -6.83
C ASP A 194 -20.09 -12.71 -5.80
N LYS A 195 -19.29 -13.79 -5.80
CA LYS A 195 -19.44 -14.85 -4.78
C LYS A 195 -19.05 -14.40 -3.38
N VAL A 196 -18.04 -13.55 -3.27
CA VAL A 196 -17.61 -12.97 -1.98
C VAL A 196 -18.72 -12.06 -1.45
N SER A 197 -19.27 -11.17 -2.28
CA SER A 197 -20.31 -10.22 -1.88
C SER A 197 -21.59 -10.90 -1.36
N LYS A 198 -21.95 -12.04 -1.95
CA LYS A 198 -23.11 -12.85 -1.52
C LYS A 198 -22.88 -13.62 -0.20
N ARG A 199 -21.63 -13.79 0.22
CA ARG A 199 -21.25 -14.69 1.32
C ARG A 199 -20.62 -13.99 2.51
N ALA A 200 -20.02 -12.82 2.31
CA ALA A 200 -19.41 -12.06 3.35
C ALA A 200 -20.43 -11.64 4.42
N LEU A 201 -20.08 -11.82 5.67
CA LEU A 201 -20.92 -11.47 6.83
C LEU A 201 -20.47 -10.13 7.44
N ASP A 202 -19.20 -9.75 7.24
CA ASP A 202 -18.61 -8.54 7.78
C ASP A 202 -17.59 -7.91 6.82
N ASP A 203 -17.08 -6.74 7.19
CA ASP A 203 -16.20 -5.96 6.33
C ASP A 203 -14.84 -6.63 6.13
N LEU A 204 -14.33 -7.35 7.12
CA LEU A 204 -13.06 -8.07 6.98
C LEU A 204 -13.17 -9.19 5.95
N GLU A 205 -14.26 -9.96 5.96
CA GLU A 205 -14.48 -11.01 4.96
C GLU A 205 -14.54 -10.43 3.54
N TYR A 206 -15.25 -9.31 3.36
CA TYR A 206 -15.36 -8.67 2.05
C TYR A 206 -14.04 -8.06 1.60
N PHE A 207 -13.35 -7.34 2.49
CA PHE A 207 -12.04 -6.71 2.25
C PHE A 207 -10.98 -7.74 1.85
N PHE A 208 -10.81 -8.81 2.63
CA PHE A 208 -9.86 -9.87 2.29
C PHE A 208 -10.24 -10.64 1.03
N GLY A 209 -11.55 -10.84 0.81
CA GLY A 209 -12.04 -11.46 -0.42
C GLY A 209 -11.71 -10.63 -1.66
N PHE A 210 -11.89 -9.31 -1.58
CA PHE A 210 -11.50 -8.38 -2.63
C PHE A 210 -9.99 -8.45 -2.89
N GLY A 211 -9.17 -8.24 -1.86
CA GLY A 211 -7.70 -8.22 -1.98
C GLY A 211 -7.12 -9.51 -2.53
N LEU A 212 -7.62 -10.68 -2.08
CA LEU A 212 -7.19 -11.99 -2.60
C LEU A 212 -7.41 -12.14 -4.11
N HIS A 213 -8.49 -11.58 -4.63
CA HIS A 213 -8.85 -11.76 -6.02
C HIS A 213 -8.29 -10.65 -6.92
N SER A 214 -8.18 -9.40 -6.43
CA SER A 214 -7.59 -8.27 -7.17
C SER A 214 -6.10 -8.48 -7.48
N GLN A 215 -5.33 -9.10 -6.58
CA GLN A 215 -3.92 -9.43 -6.79
C GLN A 215 -3.63 -10.38 -7.97
N LYS A 216 -4.66 -10.97 -8.58
CA LYS A 216 -4.52 -11.86 -9.75
C LYS A 216 -4.80 -11.15 -11.06
N LEU A 217 -5.11 -9.88 -11.00
CA LEU A 217 -5.27 -9.05 -12.17
C LEU A 217 -3.90 -8.68 -12.75
N PRO A 218 -3.78 -8.50 -14.07
CA PRO A 218 -2.52 -8.23 -14.75
C PRO A 218 -2.14 -6.74 -14.71
N PHE A 219 -2.40 -6.07 -13.59
CA PHE A 219 -2.07 -4.66 -13.38
C PHE A 219 -2.00 -4.35 -11.87
N SER A 220 -1.23 -3.33 -11.54
CA SER A 220 -1.02 -2.86 -10.16
C SER A 220 -2.11 -1.89 -9.67
N HIS A 221 -1.99 -1.36 -8.46
CA HIS A 221 -2.76 -0.24 -7.91
C HIS A 221 -4.30 -0.44 -7.78
N LEU A 222 -4.82 -1.67 -7.78
CA LEU A 222 -6.23 -1.91 -7.49
C LEU A 222 -6.41 -2.39 -6.04
N ASN A 223 -6.91 -1.51 -5.18
CA ASN A 223 -7.13 -1.80 -3.77
C ASN A 223 -8.48 -1.23 -3.28
N LEU A 224 -9.07 -1.93 -2.31
CA LEU A 224 -10.24 -1.46 -1.59
C LEU A 224 -9.81 -0.92 -0.23
N PHE A 225 -10.36 0.23 0.16
CA PHE A 225 -10.12 0.86 1.45
C PHE A 225 -11.45 1.19 2.12
N LEU A 226 -11.43 1.26 3.44
CA LEU A 226 -12.52 1.77 4.24
C LEU A 226 -12.00 3.00 5.01
N PHE A 227 -12.69 4.12 4.87
CA PHE A 227 -12.37 5.37 5.57
C PHE A 227 -13.64 5.98 6.16
N ALA A 228 -13.56 6.50 7.38
CA ALA A 228 -14.66 7.22 8.00
C ALA A 228 -14.95 8.53 7.26
N GLU A 229 -13.90 9.23 6.88
CA GLU A 229 -13.90 10.45 6.09
C GLU A 229 -13.08 10.25 4.80
N PRO A 230 -13.34 11.04 3.74
CA PRO A 230 -12.52 10.97 2.52
C PRO A 230 -11.02 11.05 2.84
N PRO A 231 -10.18 10.21 2.23
CA PRO A 231 -8.74 10.29 2.46
C PRO A 231 -8.21 11.62 1.92
N ASP A 232 -7.61 12.43 2.79
CA ASP A 232 -6.92 13.63 2.38
C ASP A 232 -5.54 13.26 1.82
N MET A 233 -5.40 13.33 0.49
CA MET A 233 -4.16 13.04 -0.21
C MET A 233 -3.12 14.16 -0.06
N ALA A 234 -3.56 15.35 0.35
CA ALA A 234 -2.70 16.52 0.54
C ALA A 234 -2.23 16.68 2.00
N ALA A 235 -2.84 15.95 2.94
CA ALA A 235 -2.47 16.05 4.35
C ALA A 235 -1.01 15.65 4.57
N GLU A 236 -0.24 16.57 5.13
CA GLU A 236 1.11 16.29 5.63
C GLU A 236 1.03 15.27 6.76
N SER A 237 1.72 14.16 6.60
CA SER A 237 1.65 13.07 7.60
C SER A 237 2.39 13.39 8.90
N GLY A 238 3.19 14.45 8.94
CA GLY A 238 4.14 14.73 10.01
C GLY A 238 5.26 13.69 10.15
N GLU A 239 5.30 12.69 9.26
CA GLU A 239 6.35 11.68 9.23
C GLU A 239 7.58 12.18 8.48
N LYS A 240 8.76 11.88 9.01
CA LYS A 240 10.02 12.16 8.33
C LYS A 240 10.32 11.07 7.31
N TYR A 241 10.58 11.46 6.06
CA TYR A 241 10.89 10.54 4.96
C TYR A 241 12.31 10.67 4.42
N LEU A 242 13.01 11.74 4.77
CA LEU A 242 14.34 12.08 4.26
C LEU A 242 15.36 12.00 5.40
N PHE A 243 16.38 11.17 5.25
CA PHE A 243 17.42 10.95 6.25
C PHE A 243 18.78 11.11 5.60
N LEU A 244 19.40 12.30 5.80
CA LEU A 244 20.74 12.60 5.32
C LEU A 244 21.77 12.20 6.38
N LYS A 245 22.84 11.53 5.94
CA LYS A 245 24.00 11.16 6.76
C LYS A 245 25.27 11.44 5.95
N GLU A 246 26.25 12.05 6.57
CA GLU A 246 27.61 12.11 6.05
C GLU A 246 28.29 10.75 6.26
N LEU A 247 28.82 10.14 5.20
CA LEU A 247 29.64 8.91 5.29
C LEU A 247 31.11 9.26 5.39
N THR A 248 31.55 10.23 4.58
CA THR A 248 32.89 10.83 4.62
C THR A 248 32.73 12.33 4.33
N PRO A 249 33.78 13.16 4.53
CA PRO A 249 33.73 14.58 4.14
C PRO A 249 33.38 14.82 2.67
N GLU A 250 33.58 13.83 1.80
CA GLU A 250 33.31 13.91 0.38
C GLU A 250 32.05 13.17 -0.07
N THR A 251 31.44 12.32 0.79
CA THR A 251 30.33 11.44 0.39
C THR A 251 29.15 11.55 1.34
N ALA A 252 27.99 11.89 0.80
CA ALA A 252 26.70 11.87 1.49
C ALA A 252 25.90 10.59 1.20
N TYR A 253 25.11 10.18 2.16
CA TYR A 253 24.08 9.13 2.02
C TYR A 253 22.72 9.74 2.33
N LEU A 254 21.82 9.72 1.35
CA LEU A 254 20.44 10.19 1.46
C LEU A 254 19.50 9.01 1.37
N ASN A 255 18.86 8.62 2.48
CA ASN A 255 17.80 7.64 2.47
C ASN A 255 16.44 8.34 2.30
N VAL A 256 15.78 8.08 1.17
CA VAL A 256 14.43 8.57 0.82
C VAL A 256 13.45 7.42 0.98
N THR A 257 12.80 7.32 2.13
CA THR A 257 11.92 6.17 2.45
C THR A 257 10.54 6.27 1.78
N SER A 258 10.13 7.45 1.36
CA SER A 258 8.91 7.71 0.58
C SER A 258 8.98 9.09 -0.06
N PHE A 259 8.31 9.28 -1.21
CA PHE A 259 7.98 10.61 -1.75
C PHE A 259 6.67 11.16 -1.14
N GLY A 260 6.49 10.92 0.16
CA GLY A 260 5.33 11.38 0.93
C GLY A 260 5.47 12.75 1.56
N GLY A 261 6.67 13.34 1.49
CA GLY A 261 6.96 14.67 2.00
C GLY A 261 6.59 15.80 1.05
N SER A 262 6.90 17.03 1.46
CA SER A 262 6.69 18.25 0.68
C SER A 262 7.87 18.57 -0.25
N ALA A 263 7.67 19.53 -1.18
CA ALA A 263 8.74 20.11 -1.97
C ALA A 263 9.79 20.78 -1.07
N GLY A 264 9.35 21.57 -0.07
CA GLY A 264 10.24 22.30 0.81
C GLY A 264 11.15 21.41 1.67
N GLU A 265 10.70 20.20 2.06
CA GLU A 265 11.57 19.24 2.73
C GLU A 265 12.67 18.72 1.79
N MET A 266 12.33 18.46 0.53
CA MET A 266 13.29 18.03 -0.48
C MET A 266 14.29 19.14 -0.80
N ASP A 267 13.80 20.38 -1.00
CA ASP A 267 14.64 21.56 -1.21
C ASP A 267 15.65 21.75 -0.06
N SER A 268 15.18 21.70 1.18
CA SER A 268 16.02 21.84 2.38
C SER A 268 17.13 20.79 2.45
N ILE A 269 16.86 19.54 2.05
CA ILE A 269 17.88 18.49 2.04
C ILE A 269 18.93 18.73 0.95
N PHE A 270 18.51 19.11 -0.26
CA PHE A 270 19.46 19.38 -1.33
C PHE A 270 20.26 20.66 -1.11
N GLU A 271 19.68 21.69 -0.47
CA GLU A 271 20.43 22.88 -0.02
C GLU A 271 21.57 22.49 0.93
N ILE A 272 21.35 21.57 1.87
CA ILE A 272 22.40 21.05 2.76
C ILE A 272 23.46 20.29 1.96
N ILE A 273 23.06 19.45 1.00
CA ILE A 273 23.97 18.66 0.16
C ILE A 273 24.86 19.61 -0.67
N LEU A 274 24.27 20.59 -1.32
CA LEU A 274 24.97 21.58 -2.14
C LEU A 274 25.93 22.46 -1.30
N LYS A 275 25.45 22.91 -0.12
CA LYS A 275 26.26 23.73 0.80
C LYS A 275 27.50 23.01 1.31
N ASN A 276 27.38 21.71 1.59
CA ASN A 276 28.50 20.89 2.06
C ASN A 276 29.43 20.44 0.94
N ASN A 277 29.07 20.72 -0.32
CA ASN A 277 29.88 20.46 -1.52
C ASN A 277 30.40 19.02 -1.61
N TYR A 278 29.53 18.03 -1.28
CA TYR A 278 29.85 16.61 -1.42
C TYR A 278 30.19 16.28 -2.87
N ARG A 279 31.29 15.53 -3.10
CA ARG A 279 31.66 15.02 -4.42
C ARG A 279 30.75 13.88 -4.87
N ASP A 280 30.33 13.04 -3.95
CA ASP A 280 29.59 11.82 -4.19
C ASP A 280 28.31 11.78 -3.34
N ILE A 281 27.22 11.28 -3.91
CA ILE A 281 25.97 11.02 -3.16
C ILE A 281 25.46 9.62 -3.44
N ILE A 282 25.16 8.87 -2.38
CA ILE A 282 24.44 7.60 -2.45
C ILE A 282 22.99 7.87 -2.03
N ILE A 283 22.04 7.63 -2.93
CA ILE A 283 20.61 7.82 -2.70
C ILE A 283 19.95 6.44 -2.54
N ASP A 284 19.36 6.19 -1.38
CA ASP A 284 18.73 4.90 -1.08
C ASP A 284 17.22 4.95 -1.26
N LEU A 285 16.74 4.31 -2.30
CA LEU A 285 15.32 4.11 -2.61
C LEU A 285 14.83 2.68 -2.33
N ARG A 286 15.64 1.81 -1.74
CA ARG A 286 15.31 0.38 -1.56
C ARG A 286 14.04 0.13 -0.76
N SER A 287 13.64 1.05 0.11
CA SER A 287 12.39 0.96 0.88
C SER A 287 11.29 1.90 0.38
N ASN A 288 11.52 2.63 -0.72
CA ASN A 288 10.62 3.66 -1.21
C ASN A 288 9.57 3.05 -2.16
N GLY A 289 8.33 2.95 -1.69
CA GLY A 289 7.19 2.50 -2.49
C GLY A 289 6.52 3.60 -3.33
N GLY A 290 7.18 4.74 -3.53
CA GLY A 290 6.63 5.88 -4.27
C GLY A 290 6.06 6.97 -3.37
N GLY A 291 5.14 7.75 -3.91
CA GLY A 291 4.49 8.86 -3.19
C GLY A 291 3.95 9.93 -4.13
N GLY A 292 3.96 11.16 -3.69
CA GLY A 292 3.46 12.31 -4.44
C GLY A 292 4.52 12.91 -5.37
N ILE A 293 4.05 13.61 -6.39
CA ILE A 293 4.91 14.37 -7.29
C ILE A 293 5.48 15.62 -6.61
N GLU A 294 4.87 16.08 -5.53
CA GLU A 294 5.28 17.25 -4.74
C GLU A 294 6.73 17.13 -4.24
N SER A 295 7.13 15.92 -3.84
CA SER A 295 8.47 15.61 -3.38
C SER A 295 9.35 15.03 -4.50
N ALA A 296 8.76 14.32 -5.44
CA ALA A 296 9.47 13.60 -6.49
C ALA A 296 9.98 14.53 -7.62
N ILE A 297 9.22 15.56 -7.98
CA ILE A 297 9.67 16.53 -9.00
C ILE A 297 10.91 17.32 -8.50
N PRO A 298 10.93 17.94 -7.32
CA PRO A 298 12.13 18.56 -6.79
C PRO A 298 13.32 17.60 -6.67
N PHE A 299 13.09 16.36 -6.24
CA PHE A 299 14.15 15.34 -6.20
C PHE A 299 14.83 15.18 -7.58
N GLY A 300 14.06 15.02 -8.65
CA GLY A 300 14.59 14.91 -10.00
C GLY A 300 15.25 16.21 -10.48
N ALA A 301 14.66 17.37 -10.12
CA ALA A 301 15.12 18.70 -10.53
C ALA A 301 16.55 19.03 -10.03
N TYR A 302 16.92 18.56 -8.85
CA TYR A 302 18.29 18.73 -8.33
C TYR A 302 19.32 17.81 -8.99
N LEU A 303 18.88 16.76 -9.67
CA LEU A 303 19.75 15.72 -10.24
C LEU A 303 19.90 15.83 -11.78
N CYS A 304 19.33 16.85 -12.41
CA CYS A 304 19.45 17.06 -13.86
C CYS A 304 19.84 18.48 -14.18
N ASP A 305 20.53 18.69 -15.32
CA ASP A 305 20.98 20.01 -15.82
C ASP A 305 20.15 20.50 -16.99
N GLU A 306 19.48 19.59 -17.65
CA GLU A 306 18.57 19.83 -18.76
C GLU A 306 17.18 19.25 -18.40
N PRO A 307 16.10 19.74 -19.05
CA PRO A 307 14.77 19.20 -18.79
C PRO A 307 14.73 17.67 -18.93
N LEU A 308 14.36 17.00 -17.86
CA LEU A 308 14.33 15.53 -17.77
C LEU A 308 12.95 15.01 -18.17
N ASP A 309 12.87 14.30 -19.29
CA ASP A 309 11.64 13.64 -19.73
C ASP A 309 11.38 12.37 -18.90
N ALA A 310 10.48 12.50 -17.94
CA ALA A 310 10.04 11.42 -17.06
C ALA A 310 8.83 10.64 -17.61
N GLY A 311 8.53 10.76 -18.91
CA GLY A 311 7.61 9.91 -19.65
C GLY A 311 6.16 10.37 -19.66
N TYR A 312 5.28 9.46 -20.09
CA TYR A 312 3.88 9.72 -20.43
C TYR A 312 2.93 8.91 -19.58
N PHE A 313 1.91 9.58 -19.08
CA PHE A 313 0.79 8.96 -18.37
C PHE A 313 -0.43 9.01 -19.30
N VAL A 314 -0.99 7.87 -19.69
CA VAL A 314 -2.08 7.76 -20.66
C VAL A 314 -3.32 7.14 -20.03
N THR A 315 -4.47 7.72 -20.34
CA THR A 315 -5.78 7.35 -19.75
C THR A 315 -6.61 6.46 -20.69
N ASN A 316 -7.80 6.06 -20.24
CA ASN A 316 -8.74 5.34 -21.09
C ASN A 316 -9.12 6.10 -22.38
N LYS A 317 -9.09 7.43 -22.37
CA LYS A 317 -9.35 8.25 -23.57
C LYS A 317 -8.28 8.06 -24.63
N TRP A 318 -7.01 7.86 -24.23
CA TRP A 318 -5.93 7.53 -25.17
C TRP A 318 -6.12 6.12 -25.72
N TYR A 319 -6.46 5.14 -24.88
CA TYR A 319 -6.71 3.76 -25.28
C TYR A 319 -7.90 3.59 -26.23
N GLN A 320 -8.85 4.53 -26.31
CA GLN A 320 -9.92 4.51 -27.31
C GLN A 320 -9.41 4.66 -28.76
N HIS A 321 -8.22 5.23 -28.94
CA HIS A 321 -7.60 5.46 -30.24
C HIS A 321 -6.34 4.59 -30.49
N TYR A 322 -5.88 3.87 -29.47
CA TYR A 322 -4.73 3.00 -29.53
C TYR A 322 -5.18 1.56 -29.83
N GLN A 323 -4.54 0.93 -30.84
CA GLN A 323 -4.76 -0.49 -31.11
C GLN A 323 -3.62 -1.33 -30.56
N ALA A 324 -3.95 -2.45 -29.91
CA ALA A 324 -2.95 -3.34 -29.33
C ALA A 324 -2.02 -3.89 -30.44
N GLY A 325 -0.72 -3.64 -30.30
CA GLY A 325 0.29 -4.00 -31.27
C GLY A 325 0.86 -2.84 -32.09
N ASP A 326 0.24 -1.64 -32.03
CA ASP A 326 0.82 -0.43 -32.61
C ASP A 326 1.94 0.11 -31.72
N SER A 327 2.84 0.88 -32.33
CA SER A 327 3.80 1.70 -31.54
C SER A 327 3.00 2.81 -30.84
N PRO A 328 3.25 3.07 -29.54
CA PRO A 328 2.57 4.14 -28.83
C PRO A 328 2.77 5.49 -29.52
N ASP A 329 1.68 6.20 -29.81
CA ASP A 329 1.72 7.58 -30.31
C ASP A 329 1.33 8.56 -29.19
N PHE A 330 2.26 9.45 -28.85
CA PHE A 330 2.11 10.46 -27.81
C PHE A 330 2.00 11.89 -28.38
N GLY A 331 1.87 12.06 -29.71
CA GLY A 331 1.89 13.37 -30.35
C GLY A 331 0.83 14.38 -29.87
N ASN A 332 -0.27 13.89 -29.31
CA ASN A 332 -1.34 14.72 -28.74
C ASN A 332 -1.29 14.84 -27.21
N ILE A 333 -0.25 14.30 -26.55
CA ILE A 333 -0.11 14.35 -25.10
C ILE A 333 0.59 15.64 -24.69
N GLN A 334 -0.08 16.44 -23.88
CA GLN A 334 0.46 17.71 -23.40
C GLN A 334 1.31 17.49 -22.14
N VAL A 335 2.30 18.36 -21.95
CA VAL A 335 3.07 18.43 -20.71
C VAL A 335 2.14 18.84 -19.56
N THR A 336 2.30 18.20 -18.41
CA THR A 336 1.58 18.58 -17.20
C THR A 336 2.09 19.90 -16.64
N THR A 337 1.18 20.69 -16.06
CA THR A 337 1.53 21.89 -15.29
C THR A 337 1.32 21.67 -13.78
N ALA A 338 0.87 20.48 -13.39
CA ALA A 338 0.58 20.14 -12.02
C ALA A 338 1.86 20.05 -11.17
N THR A 339 1.83 20.68 -10.01
CA THR A 339 2.87 20.62 -8.98
C THR A 339 2.44 19.75 -7.79
N THR A 340 1.19 19.29 -7.76
CA THR A 340 0.65 18.43 -6.73
C THR A 340 0.01 17.18 -7.34
N THR A 341 0.05 16.08 -6.60
CA THR A 341 -0.58 14.82 -7.01
C THR A 341 -2.08 14.99 -7.25
N ALA A 342 -2.77 15.78 -6.42
CA ALA A 342 -4.19 16.05 -6.58
C ALA A 342 -4.49 16.77 -7.90
N ALA A 343 -3.72 17.82 -8.25
CA ALA A 343 -3.85 18.54 -9.51
C ALA A 343 -3.53 17.61 -10.69
N PHE A 344 -2.47 16.82 -10.61
CA PHE A 344 -2.09 15.86 -11.65
C PHE A 344 -3.20 14.84 -11.95
N ILE A 345 -3.81 14.27 -10.90
CA ILE A 345 -4.94 13.36 -11.03
C ILE A 345 -6.14 14.05 -11.71
N GLN A 346 -6.40 15.32 -11.41
CA GLN A 346 -7.48 16.09 -12.09
C GLN A 346 -7.14 16.32 -13.56
N GLU A 347 -5.90 16.66 -13.91
CA GLU A 347 -5.51 16.79 -15.33
C GLU A 347 -5.68 15.45 -16.08
N LEU A 348 -5.28 14.31 -15.47
CA LEU A 348 -5.45 12.98 -16.07
C LEU A 348 -6.93 12.63 -16.31
N LYS A 349 -7.81 12.90 -15.36
CA LYS A 349 -9.26 12.62 -15.51
C LYS A 349 -9.88 13.34 -16.70
N HIS A 350 -9.33 14.48 -17.13
CA HIS A 350 -9.91 15.34 -18.16
C HIS A 350 -9.16 15.30 -19.51
N SER A 351 -8.06 14.55 -19.62
CA SER A 351 -7.22 14.49 -20.82
C SER A 351 -6.98 13.06 -21.30
N PRO A 352 -6.54 12.85 -22.56
CA PRO A 352 -6.06 11.55 -23.00
C PRO A 352 -4.78 11.10 -22.29
N GLY A 353 -4.03 12.05 -21.72
CA GLY A 353 -2.82 11.79 -20.96
C GLY A 353 -2.03 13.05 -20.65
N LYS A 354 -0.92 12.87 -19.94
CA LYS A 354 0.03 13.93 -19.61
C LYS A 354 1.46 13.45 -19.71
N GLN A 355 2.35 14.27 -20.22
CA GLN A 355 3.79 14.09 -20.18
C GLN A 355 4.36 14.77 -18.93
N LEU A 356 5.26 14.10 -18.23
CA LEU A 356 5.98 14.69 -17.10
C LEU A 356 7.37 15.11 -17.56
N ILE A 357 7.62 16.40 -17.60
CA ILE A 357 8.94 17.00 -17.80
C ILE A 357 9.38 17.64 -16.49
N ILE A 358 10.52 17.23 -15.98
CA ILE A 358 11.12 17.81 -14.77
C ILE A 358 12.10 18.88 -15.19
N THR A 359 11.81 20.14 -14.85
CA THR A 359 12.70 21.28 -15.10
C THR A 359 13.81 21.30 -14.04
N PRO A 360 15.09 21.51 -14.42
CA PRO A 360 16.19 21.61 -13.47
C PRO A 360 15.96 22.69 -12.41
N ALA A 361 16.44 22.44 -11.19
CA ALA A 361 16.53 23.45 -10.15
C ALA A 361 17.53 24.55 -10.55
N GLU A 362 17.45 25.74 -9.92
CA GLU A 362 18.39 26.84 -10.19
C GLU A 362 19.85 26.41 -9.93
N ASN A 363 20.07 25.64 -8.86
CA ASN A 363 21.34 25.06 -8.50
C ASN A 363 21.21 23.55 -8.45
N THR A 364 21.85 22.81 -9.34
CA THR A 364 21.80 21.36 -9.44
C THR A 364 23.05 20.70 -8.88
N TYR A 365 22.91 19.48 -8.42
CA TYR A 365 24.03 18.69 -7.93
C TYR A 365 24.89 18.18 -9.09
N LYS A 366 26.23 18.40 -9.02
CA LYS A 366 27.18 18.12 -10.12
C LYS A 366 28.12 16.94 -9.84
N GLY A 367 27.99 16.33 -8.68
CA GLY A 367 28.83 15.20 -8.27
C GLY A 367 28.33 13.86 -8.79
N ASN A 368 29.00 12.78 -8.39
CA ASN A 368 28.58 11.43 -8.75
C ASN A 368 27.34 11.01 -7.96
N VAL A 369 26.39 10.39 -8.63
CA VAL A 369 25.14 9.90 -8.04
C VAL A 369 25.05 8.40 -8.20
N ILE A 370 24.88 7.67 -7.09
CA ILE A 370 24.50 6.26 -7.09
C ILE A 370 23.13 6.14 -6.47
N VAL A 371 22.21 5.46 -7.16
CA VAL A 371 20.85 5.19 -6.66
C VAL A 371 20.70 3.72 -6.33
N LEU A 372 20.33 3.40 -5.08
CA LEU A 372 20.09 2.03 -4.63
C LEU A 372 18.63 1.66 -4.82
N THR A 373 18.37 0.54 -5.49
CA THR A 373 17.01 0.04 -5.77
C THR A 373 16.78 -1.37 -5.24
N SER A 374 15.53 -1.74 -5.03
CA SER A 374 15.11 -3.10 -4.71
C SER A 374 13.75 -3.41 -5.33
N GLY A 375 13.28 -4.64 -5.23
CA GLY A 375 11.90 -5.01 -5.59
C GLY A 375 10.80 -4.27 -4.80
N LYS A 376 11.17 -3.36 -3.87
CA LYS A 376 10.25 -2.47 -3.14
C LYS A 376 10.27 -1.03 -3.67
N THR A 377 11.25 -0.68 -4.50
CA THR A 377 11.29 0.61 -5.18
C THR A 377 10.19 0.64 -6.22
N ALA A 378 9.16 1.48 -6.06
CA ALA A 378 7.91 1.37 -6.82
C ALA A 378 7.29 2.72 -7.17
N SER A 379 6.34 2.69 -8.10
CA SER A 379 5.46 3.82 -8.43
C SER A 379 6.26 5.06 -8.83
N THR A 380 6.04 6.21 -8.20
CA THR A 380 6.70 7.49 -8.53
C THR A 380 8.24 7.42 -8.57
N CYS A 381 8.87 6.42 -7.91
CA CYS A 381 10.31 6.19 -8.04
C CYS A 381 10.71 5.73 -9.45
N GLU A 382 9.89 4.90 -10.10
CA GLU A 382 10.30 4.17 -11.30
C GLU A 382 10.52 5.08 -12.52
N PRO A 383 9.66 6.08 -12.82
CA PRO A 383 9.93 7.06 -13.87
C PRO A 383 11.24 7.81 -13.68
N ILE A 384 11.51 8.23 -12.44
CA ILE A 384 12.70 9.01 -12.11
C ILE A 384 13.95 8.14 -12.23
N VAL A 385 13.95 6.96 -11.63
CA VAL A 385 15.08 5.99 -11.74
C VAL A 385 15.34 5.66 -13.20
N TYR A 386 14.29 5.41 -14.01
CA TYR A 386 14.45 5.17 -15.43
C TYR A 386 15.08 6.36 -16.17
N ALA A 387 14.58 7.57 -15.92
CA ALA A 387 15.08 8.77 -16.57
C ALA A 387 16.54 9.07 -16.17
N LEU A 388 16.87 9.00 -14.88
CA LEU A 388 18.26 9.17 -14.40
C LEU A 388 19.21 8.16 -15.03
N LYS A 389 18.83 6.88 -15.11
CA LYS A 389 19.61 5.84 -15.79
C LYS A 389 19.79 6.13 -17.28
N LYS A 390 18.68 6.40 -17.98
CA LYS A 390 18.68 6.63 -19.42
C LYS A 390 19.59 7.81 -19.85
N HIS A 391 19.58 8.87 -19.05
CA HIS A 391 20.39 10.07 -19.29
C HIS A 391 21.77 10.01 -18.63
N GLN A 392 22.16 8.85 -18.04
CA GLN A 392 23.45 8.63 -17.37
C GLN A 392 23.73 9.65 -16.24
N LEU A 393 22.68 10.12 -15.58
CA LEU A 393 22.75 11.06 -14.45
C LEU A 393 23.02 10.34 -13.12
N ALA A 394 22.77 9.03 -13.06
CA ALA A 394 23.07 8.19 -11.90
C ALA A 394 23.43 6.78 -12.31
N THR A 395 24.25 6.11 -11.51
CA THR A 395 24.46 4.65 -11.59
C THR A 395 23.46 3.95 -10.69
N ILE A 396 22.68 3.03 -11.23
CA ILE A 396 21.67 2.29 -10.49
C ILE A 396 22.23 0.96 -10.00
N VAL A 397 22.20 0.74 -8.68
CA VAL A 397 22.77 -0.45 -8.02
C VAL A 397 21.69 -1.16 -7.20
N GLY A 398 21.57 -2.46 -7.35
CA GLY A 398 20.62 -3.25 -6.55
C GLY A 398 19.79 -4.24 -7.36
N GLN A 399 18.51 -4.30 -7.08
CA GLN A 399 17.55 -5.17 -7.78
C GLN A 399 16.65 -4.38 -8.72
N THR A 400 16.06 -5.08 -9.70
CA THR A 400 14.98 -4.53 -10.53
C THR A 400 13.86 -3.98 -9.63
N THR A 401 13.33 -2.82 -9.99
CA THR A 401 12.25 -2.17 -9.25
C THR A 401 10.95 -2.98 -9.31
N ALA A 402 9.94 -2.61 -8.55
CA ALA A 402 8.71 -3.39 -8.35
C ALA A 402 7.89 -3.63 -9.63
N GLY A 403 8.04 -2.80 -10.67
CA GLY A 403 7.13 -2.83 -11.82
C GLY A 403 5.70 -2.51 -11.42
N ALA A 404 5.51 -1.58 -10.51
CA ALA A 404 4.20 -1.16 -10.02
C ALA A 404 3.98 0.31 -10.41
N MET A 405 3.91 0.57 -11.72
CA MET A 405 3.91 1.91 -12.27
C MET A 405 2.61 2.23 -13.02
N LEU A 406 1.56 2.51 -12.27
CA LEU A 406 0.30 3.07 -12.75
C LEU A 406 -0.05 4.29 -11.91
N SER A 407 -0.67 5.31 -12.52
CA SER A 407 -1.28 6.39 -11.74
C SER A 407 -2.68 5.99 -11.32
N ALA A 408 -2.97 6.12 -10.03
CA ALA A 408 -4.25 5.70 -9.46
C ALA A 408 -4.92 6.82 -8.65
N ALA A 409 -6.24 6.75 -8.57
CA ALA A 409 -7.05 7.70 -7.82
C ALA A 409 -8.00 6.98 -6.86
N PHE A 410 -8.40 7.68 -5.80
CA PHE A 410 -9.49 7.23 -4.93
C PHE A 410 -10.85 7.60 -5.51
N PHE A 411 -11.78 6.64 -5.44
CA PHE A 411 -13.18 6.80 -5.76
C PHE A 411 -14.00 6.31 -4.57
N GLN A 412 -14.88 7.16 -4.04
CA GLN A 412 -15.88 6.71 -3.08
C GLN A 412 -16.94 5.89 -3.84
N VAL A 413 -17.07 4.61 -3.52
CA VAL A 413 -17.98 3.71 -4.20
C VAL A 413 -19.31 3.55 -3.46
N TYR A 414 -19.25 3.45 -2.11
CA TYR A 414 -20.44 3.37 -1.28
C TYR A 414 -20.13 3.64 0.19
N GLY A 415 -20.72 4.69 0.79
CA GLY A 415 -20.49 5.03 2.20
C GLY A 415 -19.00 5.13 2.52
N LYS A 416 -18.53 4.31 3.44
CA LYS A 416 -17.12 4.25 3.87
C LYS A 416 -16.16 3.50 2.93
N TYR A 417 -16.65 2.94 1.83
CA TYR A 417 -15.84 2.15 0.89
C TYR A 417 -15.26 3.02 -0.20
N TYR A 418 -13.95 2.97 -0.35
CA TYR A 418 -13.17 3.69 -1.36
C TYR A 418 -12.37 2.71 -2.19
N LEU A 419 -12.41 2.88 -3.50
CA LEU A 419 -11.61 2.11 -4.43
C LEU A 419 -10.40 2.95 -4.86
N PHE A 420 -9.20 2.44 -4.64
CA PHE A 420 -7.98 2.97 -5.23
C PHE A 420 -7.80 2.26 -6.56
N LEU A 421 -8.00 2.99 -7.65
CA LEU A 421 -8.16 2.47 -9.00
C LEU A 421 -7.13 3.08 -9.95
N PRO A 422 -6.40 2.27 -10.75
CA PRO A 422 -5.50 2.78 -11.76
C PRO A 422 -6.28 3.47 -12.90
N ILE A 423 -6.02 4.77 -13.10
CA ILE A 423 -6.68 5.63 -14.09
C ILE A 423 -5.78 6.00 -15.26
N ALA A 424 -4.46 5.81 -15.11
CA ALA A 424 -3.53 6.02 -16.20
C ALA A 424 -2.41 4.96 -16.18
N ASP A 425 -2.04 4.50 -17.38
CA ASP A 425 -0.85 3.70 -17.63
C ASP A 425 0.37 4.61 -17.80
N TYR A 426 1.55 4.05 -17.69
CA TYR A 426 2.79 4.79 -17.83
C TYR A 426 3.67 4.20 -18.93
N TYR A 427 4.21 5.10 -19.75
CA TYR A 427 5.24 4.80 -20.75
C TYR A 427 6.44 5.73 -20.55
N THR A 428 7.64 5.17 -20.65
CA THR A 428 8.89 5.94 -20.66
C THR A 428 8.96 6.86 -21.89
N SER A 429 9.87 7.81 -21.88
CA SER A 429 10.09 8.74 -22.99
C SER A 429 10.48 8.05 -24.32
N ASP A 430 10.91 6.78 -24.29
CA ASP A 430 11.18 5.94 -25.46
C ASP A 430 10.10 4.84 -25.67
N GLY A 431 8.93 5.00 -25.06
CA GLY A 431 7.74 4.19 -25.33
C GLY A 431 7.72 2.82 -24.64
N LYS A 432 8.55 2.56 -23.64
CA LYS A 432 8.51 1.31 -22.86
C LYS A 432 7.52 1.39 -21.72
N ARG A 433 6.76 0.34 -21.51
CA ARG A 433 5.86 0.20 -20.37
C ARG A 433 6.61 -0.35 -19.17
N LEU A 434 6.48 0.27 -17.99
CA LEU A 434 7.13 -0.20 -16.77
C LEU A 434 6.24 -1.04 -15.85
N ASP A 435 4.92 -0.91 -15.94
CA ASP A 435 4.02 -1.71 -15.09
C ASP A 435 4.19 -3.20 -15.37
N GLN A 436 4.37 -4.02 -14.33
CA GLN A 436 4.73 -5.45 -14.34
C GLN A 436 6.12 -5.78 -14.91
N VAL A 437 6.96 -4.78 -15.19
CA VAL A 437 8.32 -4.96 -15.73
C VAL A 437 9.38 -4.42 -14.76
N GLY A 438 9.23 -3.18 -14.35
CA GLY A 438 10.21 -2.46 -13.52
C GLY A 438 11.39 -1.90 -14.29
N VAL A 439 12.33 -1.32 -13.55
CA VAL A 439 13.59 -0.77 -14.05
C VAL A 439 14.75 -1.65 -13.59
N GLU A 440 15.47 -2.23 -14.53
CA GLU A 440 16.65 -3.04 -14.24
C GLU A 440 17.80 -2.13 -13.78
N PRO A 441 18.57 -2.50 -12.73
CA PRO A 441 19.75 -1.75 -12.32
C PRO A 441 20.89 -1.84 -13.35
N ASP A 442 21.88 -0.95 -13.24
CA ASP A 442 23.13 -1.04 -14.02
C ASP A 442 24.05 -2.12 -13.43
N ILE A 443 24.05 -2.20 -12.10
CA ILE A 443 24.83 -3.19 -11.34
C ILE A 443 23.87 -4.04 -10.52
N PRO A 444 23.48 -5.23 -11.02
CA PRO A 444 22.55 -6.11 -10.32
C PRO A 444 23.23 -6.80 -9.12
N VAL A 445 22.70 -6.57 -7.94
CA VAL A 445 23.11 -7.18 -6.67
C VAL A 445 21.91 -7.34 -5.75
N GLU A 446 22.01 -8.20 -4.73
CA GLU A 446 20.98 -8.30 -3.71
C GLU A 446 20.81 -6.97 -2.96
N ALA A 447 19.58 -6.65 -2.58
CA ALA A 447 19.25 -5.36 -1.98
C ALA A 447 20.09 -5.06 -0.72
N GLU A 448 20.37 -6.07 0.08
CA GLU A 448 21.16 -5.97 1.30
C GLU A 448 22.61 -5.57 1.03
N SER A 449 23.18 -6.01 -0.09
CA SER A 449 24.56 -5.74 -0.49
C SER A 449 24.74 -4.45 -1.27
N ALA A 450 23.64 -3.81 -1.74
CA ALA A 450 23.72 -2.68 -2.66
C ALA A 450 24.48 -1.46 -2.08
N LEU A 451 24.35 -1.20 -0.78
CA LEU A 451 25.06 -0.10 -0.13
C LEU A 451 26.57 -0.35 -0.08
N ASP A 452 26.99 -1.56 0.23
CA ASP A 452 28.41 -1.90 0.32
C ASP A 452 29.05 -1.84 -1.06
N VAL A 453 28.37 -2.30 -2.11
CA VAL A 453 28.83 -2.18 -3.49
C VAL A 453 28.93 -0.70 -3.89
N ALA A 454 27.97 0.15 -3.53
CA ALA A 454 28.03 1.58 -3.80
C ALA A 454 29.22 2.27 -3.11
N LYS A 455 29.50 1.92 -1.86
CA LYS A 455 30.68 2.39 -1.13
C LYS A 455 31.98 1.97 -1.81
N GLN A 456 32.07 0.70 -2.25
CA GLN A 456 33.24 0.20 -2.98
C GLN A 456 33.47 0.96 -4.29
N LEU A 457 32.40 1.25 -5.05
CA LEU A 457 32.49 2.05 -6.29
C LEU A 457 33.02 3.46 -6.07
N LEU A 458 32.70 4.06 -4.92
CA LEU A 458 33.13 5.41 -4.55
C LEU A 458 34.42 5.41 -3.69
N ALA A 459 35.01 4.23 -3.40
CA ALA A 459 36.13 4.04 -2.52
C ALA A 459 35.91 4.63 -1.10
N VAL A 460 34.67 4.56 -0.61
CA VAL A 460 34.30 4.99 0.76
C VAL A 460 34.77 3.93 1.74
N PRO A 461 35.53 4.27 2.80
CA PRO A 461 35.90 3.32 3.85
C PRO A 461 34.69 2.72 4.56
N ASP A 462 34.88 1.51 5.12
CA ASP A 462 33.84 0.80 5.91
C ASP A 462 33.48 1.51 7.21
#